data_e1409400888afa13aadd02508152395c
#
_entry.id   e1409400888afa13aadd02508152395c
#
_cell.length_a   1.000
_cell.length_b   1.000
_cell.length_c   1.000
_cell.angle_alpha   90.00
_cell.angle_beta   90.00
_cell.angle_gamma   90.00
#
_symmetry.space_group_name_H-M   'P 1'
#
loop_
_entity.id
_entity.type
_entity.pdbx_description
1 polymer ?
#
loop_
_entity_poly.entity_id
_entity_poly.type
_entity_poly.pdbx_seq_one_letter_code
_entity_poly.pdbx_strand_id
1 'polypeptide(L)'
;SPSEPQTARQPISTQTLMDAPVISAQKRKEILEALRRGTVPRRGLDELAVGLNGFETTVDEMLDHVETGNAAFKAIRGDYGCGKTFFSRWIQERAKQRNFAAAEVQISETETPLHRLETVYRRLIERLNLSGTREGAFREVIDSWFYSLEEDVIAAGATSENNLLEETEKLMEKR
;
A
#
# COMPACT_ATOMS: atom_id res chain seq x y z
N SER A 1 44.90 -7.41 -20.66
CA SER A 1 43.51 -7.91 -20.51
C SER A 1 43.24 -8.09 -19.01
N PRO A 2 42.26 -7.38 -18.41
CA PRO A 2 41.84 -7.64 -17.06
C PRO A 2 40.75 -8.70 -17.07
N SER A 3 40.94 -9.76 -16.31
CA SER A 3 40.01 -10.85 -16.06
C SER A 3 38.84 -10.39 -15.19
N GLU A 4 37.62 -10.60 -15.68
CA GLU A 4 36.37 -10.42 -14.94
C GLU A 4 36.31 -11.37 -13.74
N PRO A 5 35.80 -10.93 -12.57
CA PRO A 5 35.53 -11.82 -11.46
C PRO A 5 34.25 -12.61 -11.72
N GLN A 6 34.37 -13.90 -11.96
CA GLN A 6 33.26 -14.84 -11.98
C GLN A 6 32.67 -14.92 -10.57
N THR A 7 31.52 -14.30 -10.35
CA THR A 7 30.71 -14.46 -9.12
C THR A 7 30.12 -15.88 -9.12
N ALA A 8 30.77 -16.79 -8.41
CA ALA A 8 30.27 -18.15 -8.19
C ALA A 8 28.92 -18.10 -7.46
N ARG A 9 27.86 -18.53 -8.14
CA ARG A 9 26.54 -18.75 -7.51
C ARG A 9 26.67 -19.86 -6.47
N GLN A 10 26.55 -19.51 -5.20
CA GLN A 10 26.49 -20.51 -4.13
C GLN A 10 25.22 -21.38 -4.30
N PRO A 11 25.31 -22.69 -4.13
CA PRO A 11 24.13 -23.57 -4.19
C PRO A 11 23.21 -23.27 -3.01
N ILE A 12 21.93 -23.05 -3.31
CA ILE A 12 20.86 -22.88 -2.31
C ILE A 12 20.78 -24.19 -1.48
N SER A 13 20.99 -24.09 -0.18
CA SER A 13 20.96 -25.26 0.70
C SER A 13 19.52 -25.81 0.77
N THR A 14 19.39 -27.13 0.84
CA THR A 14 18.11 -27.83 0.90
C THR A 14 17.26 -27.43 2.13
N GLN A 15 17.91 -26.91 3.18
CA GLN A 15 17.26 -26.41 4.39
C GLN A 15 16.51 -25.09 4.16
N THR A 16 16.99 -24.23 3.27
CA THR A 16 16.33 -22.97 2.89
C THR A 16 15.02 -23.21 2.11
N LEU A 17 14.86 -24.38 1.47
CA LEU A 17 13.65 -24.76 0.74
C LEU A 17 12.54 -25.30 1.66
N MET A 18 12.87 -25.77 2.87
CA MET A 18 11.89 -26.31 3.84
C MET A 18 11.23 -25.23 4.70
N ASP A 19 11.85 -24.06 4.86
CA ASP A 19 11.34 -22.91 5.63
C ASP A 19 10.58 -21.88 4.78
N ALA A 20 10.34 -22.15 3.50
CA ALA A 20 9.57 -21.24 2.65
C ALA A 20 8.11 -21.19 3.12
N PRO A 21 7.53 -20.00 3.34
CA PRO A 21 6.13 -19.87 3.74
C PRO A 21 5.23 -20.59 2.73
N VAL A 22 4.31 -21.43 3.24
CA VAL A 22 3.39 -22.19 2.39
C VAL A 22 2.40 -21.24 1.75
N ILE A 23 2.66 -20.86 0.51
CA ILE A 23 1.78 -20.00 -0.28
C ILE A 23 0.49 -20.78 -0.60
N SER A 24 -0.69 -20.22 -0.32
CA SER A 24 -1.96 -20.85 -0.65
C SER A 24 -2.07 -21.16 -2.15
N ALA A 25 -2.77 -22.26 -2.50
CA ALA A 25 -2.92 -22.66 -3.90
C ALA A 25 -3.55 -21.56 -4.78
N GLN A 26 -4.49 -20.80 -4.21
CA GLN A 26 -5.13 -19.69 -4.91
C GLN A 26 -4.16 -18.53 -5.15
N LYS A 27 -3.40 -18.12 -4.13
CA LYS A 27 -2.39 -17.07 -4.25
C LYS A 27 -1.33 -17.41 -5.30
N ARG A 28 -0.88 -18.68 -5.29
CA ARG A 28 0.06 -19.21 -6.29
C ARG A 28 -0.52 -19.12 -7.71
N LYS A 29 -1.79 -19.48 -7.89
CA LYS A 29 -2.47 -19.42 -9.19
C LYS A 29 -2.55 -17.97 -9.69
N GLU A 30 -2.96 -17.02 -8.86
CA GLU A 30 -3.03 -15.60 -9.19
C GLU A 30 -1.66 -15.02 -9.63
N ILE A 31 -0.60 -15.36 -8.89
CA ILE A 31 0.77 -14.99 -9.22
C ILE A 31 1.18 -15.54 -10.59
N LEU A 32 0.99 -16.85 -10.81
CA LEU A 32 1.36 -17.50 -12.09
C LEU A 32 0.58 -16.93 -13.27
N GLU A 33 -0.70 -16.65 -13.12
CA GLU A 33 -1.52 -16.06 -14.17
C GLU A 33 -1.10 -14.61 -14.49
N ALA A 34 -0.72 -13.82 -13.49
CA ALA A 34 -0.20 -12.47 -13.70
C ALA A 34 1.14 -12.51 -14.45
N LEU A 35 2.06 -13.38 -14.03
CA LEU A 35 3.36 -13.54 -14.68
C LEU A 35 3.22 -14.03 -16.12
N ARG A 36 2.32 -14.97 -16.40
CA ARG A 36 2.04 -15.45 -17.77
C ARG A 36 1.53 -14.34 -18.70
N ARG A 37 0.79 -13.38 -18.15
CA ARG A 37 0.30 -12.20 -18.87
C ARG A 37 1.34 -11.08 -18.96
N GLY A 38 2.52 -11.24 -18.38
CA GLY A 38 3.54 -10.20 -18.31
C GLY A 38 3.12 -9.00 -17.44
N THR A 39 2.20 -9.22 -16.46
CA THR A 39 1.72 -8.18 -15.58
C THR A 39 2.23 -8.39 -14.16
N VAL A 40 2.24 -7.31 -13.37
CA VAL A 40 2.57 -7.39 -11.95
C VAL A 40 1.35 -7.93 -11.18
N PRO A 41 1.50 -9.00 -10.35
CA PRO A 41 0.42 -9.48 -9.50
C PRO A 41 -0.11 -8.38 -8.58
N ARG A 42 -1.37 -8.49 -8.17
CA ARG A 42 -1.98 -7.55 -7.22
C ARG A 42 -1.78 -7.98 -5.76
N ARG A 43 -1.42 -9.23 -5.52
CA ARG A 43 -1.19 -9.83 -4.19
C ARG A 43 0.00 -10.77 -4.24
N GLY A 44 0.63 -11.00 -3.10
CA GLY A 44 1.76 -11.91 -3.01
C GLY A 44 3.04 -11.33 -3.58
N LEU A 45 3.19 -10.04 -3.52
CA LEU A 45 4.40 -9.36 -4.00
C LEU A 45 5.59 -9.64 -3.11
N ASP A 46 5.37 -9.91 -1.81
CA ASP A 46 6.43 -10.27 -0.86
C ASP A 46 7.15 -11.55 -1.27
N GLU A 47 6.44 -12.55 -1.84
CA GLU A 47 7.03 -13.79 -2.33
C GLU A 47 7.89 -13.60 -3.60
N LEU A 48 7.67 -12.49 -4.30
CA LEU A 48 8.41 -12.12 -5.52
C LEU A 48 9.45 -11.03 -5.25
N ALA A 49 9.45 -10.43 -4.07
CA ALA A 49 10.28 -9.30 -3.68
C ALA A 49 11.73 -9.72 -3.40
N VAL A 50 12.40 -10.28 -4.40
CA VAL A 50 13.81 -10.69 -4.29
C VAL A 50 14.71 -9.48 -4.43
N GLY A 51 15.62 -9.28 -3.45
CA GLY A 51 16.62 -8.19 -3.48
C GLY A 51 16.10 -6.85 -2.99
N LEU A 52 14.90 -6.78 -2.40
CA LEU A 52 14.35 -5.55 -1.81
C LEU A 52 14.76 -5.30 -0.36
N ASN A 53 15.51 -6.21 0.28
CA ASN A 53 15.88 -6.13 1.70
C ASN A 53 16.51 -4.78 2.09
N GLY A 54 17.25 -4.13 1.17
CA GLY A 54 17.82 -2.79 1.41
C GLY A 54 16.77 -1.66 1.40
N PHE A 55 15.61 -1.90 0.82
CA PHE A 55 14.51 -0.92 0.76
C PHE A 55 13.46 -1.13 1.84
N GLU A 56 13.34 -2.33 2.40
CA GLU A 56 12.34 -2.67 3.41
C GLU A 56 12.45 -1.73 4.62
N THR A 57 13.62 -1.63 5.21
CA THR A 57 13.86 -0.75 6.37
C THR A 57 13.50 0.70 6.06
N THR A 58 13.92 1.21 4.89
CA THR A 58 13.61 2.59 4.48
C THR A 58 12.13 2.82 4.29
N VAL A 59 11.39 1.84 3.75
CA VAL A 59 9.95 1.94 3.56
C VAL A 59 9.24 1.87 4.90
N ASP A 60 9.67 1.00 5.81
CA ASP A 60 9.08 0.88 7.15
C ASP A 60 9.29 2.15 7.97
N GLU A 61 10.52 2.70 8.00
CA GLU A 61 10.81 3.98 8.65
C GLU A 61 9.95 5.12 8.09
N MET A 62 9.69 5.13 6.78
CA MET A 62 8.82 6.11 6.14
C MET A 62 7.36 5.92 6.56
N LEU A 63 6.88 4.68 6.64
CA LEU A 63 5.52 4.38 7.09
C LEU A 63 5.34 4.73 8.57
N ASP A 64 6.34 4.43 9.43
CA ASP A 64 6.36 4.84 10.85
C ASP A 64 6.26 6.36 10.99
N HIS A 65 7.03 7.09 10.16
CA HIS A 65 6.98 8.55 10.16
C HIS A 65 5.61 9.10 9.77
N VAL A 66 4.95 8.51 8.77
CA VAL A 66 3.60 8.91 8.34
C VAL A 66 2.56 8.54 9.37
N GLU A 67 2.68 7.40 10.06
CA GLU A 67 1.77 6.95 11.11
C GLU A 67 1.73 7.91 12.31
N THR A 68 2.81 8.63 12.56
CA THR A 68 2.86 9.71 13.58
C THR A 68 2.23 11.03 13.12
N GLY A 69 1.51 11.06 11.99
CA GLY A 69 0.81 12.24 11.45
C GLY A 69 1.67 13.14 10.57
N ASN A 70 2.88 12.71 10.23
CA ASN A 70 3.76 13.44 9.33
C ASN A 70 3.52 13.08 7.87
N ALA A 71 4.08 13.87 6.94
CA ALA A 71 4.09 13.57 5.51
C ALA A 71 5.47 13.13 5.04
N ALA A 72 5.52 12.20 4.08
CA ALA A 72 6.75 11.77 3.44
C ALA A 72 6.61 11.77 1.92
N PHE A 73 7.69 12.12 1.22
CA PHE A 73 7.77 12.06 -0.24
C PHE A 73 9.01 11.29 -0.65
N LYS A 74 8.84 10.34 -1.58
CA LYS A 74 9.94 9.59 -2.20
C LYS A 74 9.77 9.54 -3.72
N ALA A 75 10.82 9.93 -4.44
CA ALA A 75 10.87 9.79 -5.88
C ALA A 75 11.65 8.51 -6.25
N ILE A 76 11.05 7.68 -7.13
CA ILE A 76 11.67 6.44 -7.62
C ILE A 76 11.96 6.64 -9.10
N ARG A 77 13.24 6.61 -9.45
CA ARG A 77 13.73 6.74 -10.82
C ARG A 77 14.39 5.44 -11.27
N GLY A 78 14.24 5.11 -12.53
CA GLY A 78 14.89 3.96 -13.15
C GLY A 78 14.45 3.79 -14.60
N ASP A 79 15.18 2.99 -15.35
CA ASP A 79 14.90 2.74 -16.77
C ASP A 79 13.60 1.97 -17.00
N TYR A 80 13.17 1.92 -18.25
CA TYR A 80 12.00 1.11 -18.62
C TYR A 80 12.26 -0.37 -18.29
N GLY A 81 11.29 -1.04 -17.67
CA GLY A 81 11.42 -2.46 -17.31
C GLY A 81 12.16 -2.77 -16.01
N CYS A 82 12.75 -1.79 -15.30
CA CYS A 82 13.51 -2.03 -14.08
C CYS A 82 12.64 -2.34 -12.83
N GLY A 83 11.32 -2.53 -12.97
CA GLY A 83 10.46 -2.95 -11.88
C GLY A 83 9.78 -1.82 -11.08
N LYS A 84 9.77 -0.56 -11.54
CA LYS A 84 9.12 0.56 -10.81
C LYS A 84 7.67 0.26 -10.43
N THR A 85 6.88 -0.29 -11.34
CA THR A 85 5.49 -0.67 -11.07
C THR A 85 5.37 -1.78 -10.04
N PHE A 86 6.28 -2.75 -10.07
CA PHE A 86 6.35 -3.80 -9.05
C PHE A 86 6.64 -3.19 -7.67
N PHE A 87 7.65 -2.34 -7.59
CA PHE A 87 8.06 -1.69 -6.34
C PHE A 87 6.94 -0.80 -5.77
N SER A 88 6.27 -0.01 -6.62
CA SER A 88 5.12 0.81 -6.20
C SER A 88 3.99 -0.04 -5.60
N ARG A 89 3.64 -1.16 -6.23
CA ARG A 89 2.61 -2.08 -5.73
C ARG A 89 3.03 -2.82 -4.48
N TRP A 90 4.29 -3.19 -4.38
CA TRP A 90 4.86 -3.79 -3.17
C TRP A 90 4.77 -2.84 -1.96
N ILE A 91 5.11 -1.56 -2.12
CA ILE A 91 4.91 -0.54 -1.08
C ILE A 91 3.44 -0.43 -0.68
N GLN A 92 2.52 -0.41 -1.64
CA GLN A 92 1.09 -0.34 -1.36
C GLN A 92 0.59 -1.57 -0.58
N GLU A 93 1.03 -2.79 -0.94
CA GLU A 93 0.68 -4.01 -0.22
C GLU A 93 1.19 -3.95 1.23
N ARG A 94 2.45 -3.53 1.43
CA ARG A 94 3.06 -3.35 2.75
C ARG A 94 2.36 -2.27 3.59
N ALA A 95 2.03 -1.13 3.00
CA ALA A 95 1.26 -0.08 3.67
C ALA A 95 -0.14 -0.57 4.09
N LYS A 96 -0.84 -1.30 3.23
CA LYS A 96 -2.16 -1.88 3.57
C LYS A 96 -2.10 -2.92 4.67
N GLN A 97 -1.02 -3.70 4.77
CA GLN A 97 -0.81 -4.64 5.89
C GLN A 97 -0.69 -3.90 7.24
N ARG A 98 -0.31 -2.62 7.21
CA ARG A 98 -0.24 -1.70 8.36
C ARG A 98 -1.48 -0.80 8.48
N ASN A 99 -2.60 -1.19 7.88
CA ASN A 99 -3.89 -0.46 7.89
C ASN A 99 -3.86 0.93 7.22
N PHE A 100 -2.90 1.21 6.33
CA PHE A 100 -2.97 2.41 5.51
C PHE A 100 -3.96 2.24 4.36
N ALA A 101 -4.64 3.33 4.02
CA ALA A 101 -5.32 3.45 2.74
C ALA A 101 -4.29 3.76 1.64
N ALA A 102 -4.41 3.11 0.50
CA ALA A 102 -3.52 3.30 -0.64
C ALA A 102 -4.28 3.66 -1.91
N ALA A 103 -3.70 4.51 -2.75
CA ALA A 103 -4.22 4.79 -4.08
C ALA A 103 -3.08 4.85 -5.11
N GLU A 104 -3.33 4.37 -6.33
CA GLU A 104 -2.39 4.45 -7.45
C GLU A 104 -3.01 5.26 -8.58
N VAL A 105 -2.36 6.34 -8.99
CA VAL A 105 -2.78 7.14 -10.13
C VAL A 105 -1.68 7.19 -11.18
N GLN A 106 -2.01 6.77 -12.38
CA GLN A 106 -1.14 6.90 -13.52
C GLN A 106 -1.31 8.30 -14.14
N ILE A 107 -0.25 9.08 -14.10
CA ILE A 107 -0.22 10.41 -14.73
C ILE A 107 0.00 10.24 -16.23
N SER A 108 -0.83 10.92 -17.02
CA SER A 108 -0.71 10.99 -18.48
C SER A 108 -1.09 12.39 -18.96
N GLU A 109 -0.59 12.80 -20.11
CA GLU A 109 -0.88 14.12 -20.67
C GLU A 109 -2.35 14.29 -21.06
N THR A 110 -3.02 13.23 -21.45
CA THR A 110 -4.38 13.24 -21.98
C THR A 110 -5.46 12.95 -20.94
N GLU A 111 -5.28 11.91 -20.12
CA GLU A 111 -6.32 11.44 -19.20
C GLU A 111 -6.18 11.98 -17.79
N THR A 112 -4.94 12.08 -17.29
CA THR A 112 -4.67 12.52 -15.92
C THR A 112 -3.45 13.44 -15.90
N PRO A 113 -3.54 14.63 -16.48
CA PRO A 113 -2.43 15.57 -16.51
C PRO A 113 -2.16 16.14 -15.11
N LEU A 114 -0.89 16.15 -14.70
CA LEU A 114 -0.47 16.55 -13.35
C LEU A 114 -0.87 18.01 -13.02
N HIS A 115 -0.96 18.90 -14.02
CA HIS A 115 -1.36 20.30 -13.82
C HIS A 115 -2.86 20.46 -13.52
N ARG A 116 -3.69 19.44 -13.73
CA ARG A 116 -5.11 19.42 -13.36
C ARG A 116 -5.29 18.69 -12.02
N LEU A 117 -4.98 19.36 -10.94
CA LEU A 117 -5.00 18.79 -9.59
C LEU A 117 -6.37 18.20 -9.21
N GLU A 118 -7.46 18.82 -9.64
CA GLU A 118 -8.82 18.31 -9.43
C GLU A 118 -9.00 16.89 -10.05
N THR A 119 -8.51 16.70 -11.28
CA THR A 119 -8.57 15.40 -11.95
C THR A 119 -7.71 14.36 -11.21
N VAL A 120 -6.51 14.74 -10.78
CA VAL A 120 -5.60 13.87 -10.02
C VAL A 120 -6.25 13.48 -8.70
N TYR A 121 -6.80 14.46 -7.95
CA TYR A 121 -7.47 14.23 -6.67
C TYR A 121 -8.68 13.30 -6.81
N ARG A 122 -9.55 13.55 -7.78
CA ARG A 122 -10.70 12.69 -8.07
C ARG A 122 -10.25 11.26 -8.36
N ARG A 123 -9.22 11.05 -9.17
CA ARG A 123 -8.67 9.73 -9.47
C ARG A 123 -8.08 9.04 -8.25
N LEU A 124 -7.44 9.79 -7.35
CA LEU A 124 -6.95 9.26 -6.07
C LEU A 124 -8.10 8.72 -5.21
N ILE A 125 -9.17 9.50 -5.06
CA ILE A 125 -10.35 9.10 -4.29
C ILE A 125 -11.05 7.88 -4.92
N GLU A 126 -11.26 7.88 -6.24
CA GLU A 126 -11.88 6.76 -6.96
C GLU A 126 -11.09 5.46 -6.82
N ARG A 127 -9.75 5.55 -6.70
CA ARG A 127 -8.83 4.40 -6.63
C ARG A 127 -8.34 4.09 -5.23
N LEU A 128 -8.88 4.78 -4.23
CA LEU A 128 -8.55 4.49 -2.83
C LEU A 128 -8.94 3.05 -2.50
N ASN A 129 -8.04 2.31 -1.86
CA ASN A 129 -8.27 0.93 -1.46
C ASN A 129 -7.63 0.64 -0.10
N LEU A 130 -8.23 -0.29 0.63
CA LEU A 130 -7.81 -0.77 1.93
C LEU A 130 -7.37 -2.24 1.85
N SER A 131 -6.86 -2.77 2.95
CA SER A 131 -6.61 -4.21 3.08
C SER A 131 -7.93 -4.97 2.96
N GLY A 132 -8.03 -5.86 1.95
CA GLY A 132 -9.25 -6.65 1.70
C GLY A 132 -10.32 -5.98 0.83
N THR A 133 -10.30 -4.67 0.65
CA THR A 133 -11.27 -3.92 -0.16
C THR A 133 -10.70 -3.62 -1.54
N ARG A 134 -11.58 -3.61 -2.55
CA ARG A 134 -11.24 -3.18 -3.91
C ARG A 134 -11.27 -1.66 -4.03
N GLU A 135 -10.88 -1.13 -5.20
CA GLU A 135 -10.94 0.30 -5.52
C GLU A 135 -12.29 0.91 -5.13
N GLY A 136 -12.30 2.17 -4.69
CA GLY A 136 -13.51 2.87 -4.24
C GLY A 136 -13.79 2.79 -2.73
N ALA A 137 -12.81 2.42 -1.93
CA ALA A 137 -12.94 2.30 -0.47
C ALA A 137 -13.15 3.64 0.27
N PHE A 138 -13.24 4.77 -0.41
CA PHE A 138 -13.38 6.08 0.24
C PHE A 138 -14.59 6.14 1.18
N ARG A 139 -15.73 5.60 0.75
CA ARG A 139 -16.92 5.53 1.59
C ARG A 139 -16.68 4.72 2.87
N GLU A 140 -16.04 3.56 2.75
CA GLU A 140 -15.70 2.72 3.91
C GLU A 140 -14.75 3.42 4.88
N VAL A 141 -13.80 4.22 4.38
CA VAL A 141 -12.91 5.05 5.21
C VAL A 141 -13.72 6.08 5.98
N ILE A 142 -14.64 6.78 5.34
CA ILE A 142 -15.50 7.77 6.00
C ILE A 142 -16.43 7.10 7.01
N ASP A 143 -17.10 6.01 6.64
CA ASP A 143 -17.99 5.28 7.53
C ASP A 143 -17.23 4.76 8.77
N SER A 144 -16.03 4.21 8.60
CA SER A 144 -15.17 3.76 9.71
C SER A 144 -14.69 4.91 10.59
N TRP A 145 -14.40 6.07 10.01
CA TRP A 145 -14.00 7.26 10.75
C TRP A 145 -15.15 7.79 11.60
N PHE A 146 -16.36 7.88 11.06
CA PHE A 146 -17.55 8.26 11.82
C PHE A 146 -17.82 7.30 12.97
N TYR A 147 -17.74 6.00 12.72
CA TYR A 147 -17.91 4.98 13.77
C TYR A 147 -16.90 5.14 14.90
N SER A 148 -15.63 5.39 14.58
CA SER A 148 -14.60 5.65 15.57
C SER A 148 -14.87 6.91 16.41
N LEU A 149 -15.41 7.97 15.78
CA LEU A 149 -15.81 9.18 16.50
C LEU A 149 -16.97 8.91 17.46
N GLU A 150 -17.97 8.15 17.03
CA GLU A 150 -19.11 7.76 17.90
C GLU A 150 -18.63 6.93 19.10
N GLU A 151 -17.71 5.98 18.89
CA GLU A 151 -17.11 5.20 19.98
C GLU A 151 -16.37 6.08 20.99
N ASP A 152 -15.57 7.05 20.51
CA ASP A 152 -14.86 8.00 21.36
C ASP A 152 -15.82 8.85 22.19
N VAL A 153 -16.95 9.29 21.63
CA VAL A 153 -17.98 10.08 22.31
C VAL A 153 -18.73 9.24 23.37
N ILE A 154 -19.05 7.99 23.04
CA ILE A 154 -19.67 7.05 23.98
C ILE A 154 -18.73 6.76 25.14
N ALA A 155 -17.45 6.53 24.88
CA ALA A 155 -16.43 6.30 25.90
C ALA A 155 -16.23 7.52 26.81
N ALA A 156 -16.45 8.75 26.30
CA ALA A 156 -16.45 9.99 27.08
C ALA A 156 -17.70 10.21 27.94
N GLY A 157 -18.69 9.31 27.89
CA GLY A 157 -19.85 9.29 28.76
C GLY A 157 -21.12 9.95 28.22
N ALA A 158 -21.20 10.16 26.90
CA ALA A 158 -22.44 10.62 26.26
C ALA A 158 -23.49 9.50 26.26
N THR A 159 -24.61 9.73 26.97
CA THR A 159 -25.67 8.73 27.19
C THR A 159 -26.95 9.02 26.41
N SER A 160 -27.00 10.09 25.61
CA SER A 160 -28.20 10.52 24.85
C SER A 160 -27.86 10.75 23.39
N GLU A 161 -28.72 10.31 22.49
CA GLU A 161 -28.58 10.41 21.04
C GLU A 161 -28.33 11.86 20.55
N ASN A 162 -28.96 12.86 21.18
CA ASN A 162 -28.75 14.27 20.88
C ASN A 162 -27.37 14.78 21.34
N ASN A 163 -26.84 14.27 22.46
CA ASN A 163 -25.51 14.60 22.94
C ASN A 163 -24.42 13.96 22.08
N LEU A 164 -24.67 12.78 21.52
CA LEU A 164 -23.78 12.07 20.59
C LEU A 164 -23.52 12.90 19.34
N LEU A 165 -24.55 13.42 18.71
CA LEU A 165 -24.43 14.22 17.49
C LEU A 165 -23.65 15.53 17.75
N GLU A 166 -24.00 16.26 18.82
CA GLU A 166 -23.36 17.53 19.16
C GLU A 166 -21.87 17.36 19.56
N GLU A 167 -21.54 16.31 20.32
CA GLU A 167 -20.16 16.03 20.70
C GLU A 167 -19.33 15.47 19.52
N THR A 168 -19.95 14.69 18.62
CA THR A 168 -19.30 14.23 17.39
C THR A 168 -18.97 15.41 16.47
N GLU A 169 -19.88 16.36 16.29
CA GLU A 169 -19.64 17.60 15.53
C GLU A 169 -18.48 18.42 16.12
N LYS A 170 -18.43 18.59 17.44
CA LYS A 170 -17.33 19.28 18.15
C LYS A 170 -15.97 18.57 17.97
N LEU A 171 -15.95 17.24 17.93
CA LEU A 171 -14.73 16.47 17.68
C LEU A 171 -14.27 16.58 16.23
N MET A 172 -15.21 16.65 15.28
CA MET A 172 -14.91 16.87 13.87
C MET A 172 -14.26 18.23 13.61
N GLU A 173 -14.69 19.29 14.32
CA GLU A 173 -14.12 20.63 14.20
C GLU A 173 -12.69 20.74 14.80
N LYS A 174 -12.30 19.83 15.69
CA LYS A 174 -11.00 19.84 16.37
C LYS A 174 -9.91 19.00 15.70
N ARG A 175 -10.26 18.19 14.71
CA ARG A 175 -9.34 17.33 13.96
C ARG A 175 -9.17 17.78 12.52
#